data_c451b99a8b186bd23d8b871a90806236
#
_entry.id   c451b99a8b186bd23d8b871a90806236
#
_cell.length_a   1.000
_cell.length_b   1.000
_cell.length_c   1.000
_cell.angle_alpha   90.00
_cell.angle_beta   90.00
_cell.angle_gamma   90.00
#
_symmetry.space_group_name_H-M   'P 1'
#
loop_
_entity.id
_entity.type
_entity.pdbx_description
1 polymer ?
#
loop_
_entity_poly.entity_id
_entity_poly.type
_entity_poly.pdbx_seq_one_letter_code
_entity_poly.pdbx_strand_id
1 'polypeptide(L)'
;MEHDKMMYIHPAPVRVWHWVNAVGFIILILTGVQIRFAEMVDLFSLEEAIQVHNYVGFVVIAAYGLWVSYYFGTMKIKIYFPNPRTFVPDAMRQVKYYGSGIFKGDPNPHTMTPENKFNALQQKAYVGIMFVFLPAQMVTGLFLWRVKRFENYIDLLGGVKIVSTIHVMLFFFFTAFIFVHFYLSTLGHTPLAHLKAMFTGYEEHHEPAPADETSV
;
A
#
# COMPACT_ATOMS: atom_id res chain seq x y z
N MET A 1 24.55 25.47 11.06
CA MET A 1 23.69 25.32 9.87
C MET A 1 23.50 23.84 9.68
N GLU A 2 22.33 23.36 10.04
CA GLU A 2 21.92 21.98 9.86
C GLU A 2 21.83 21.73 8.34
N HIS A 3 22.71 20.88 7.81
CA HIS A 3 22.65 20.49 6.42
C HIS A 3 21.63 19.36 6.28
N ASP A 4 20.39 19.72 5.96
CA ASP A 4 19.39 18.77 5.54
C ASP A 4 19.89 18.02 4.31
N LYS A 5 20.26 16.76 4.49
CA LYS A 5 20.79 15.93 3.42
C LYS A 5 19.63 15.27 2.67
N MET A 6 19.38 15.74 1.44
CA MET A 6 18.38 15.11 0.57
C MET A 6 18.83 13.72 0.15
N MET A 7 18.03 12.70 0.48
CA MET A 7 18.31 11.30 0.15
C MET A 7 17.34 10.79 -0.90
N TYR A 8 17.84 10.15 -1.97
CA TYR A 8 17.00 9.56 -3.02
C TYR A 8 16.45 8.21 -2.57
N ILE A 9 15.18 8.20 -2.16
CA ILE A 9 14.50 7.04 -1.58
C ILE A 9 13.58 6.33 -2.58
N HIS A 10 12.88 7.09 -3.44
CA HIS A 10 11.84 6.55 -4.31
C HIS A 10 12.23 6.61 -5.80
N PRO A 11 12.71 5.48 -6.40
CA PRO A 11 13.03 5.41 -7.82
C PRO A 11 11.81 5.71 -8.71
N ALA A 12 12.04 6.34 -9.88
CA ALA A 12 10.96 6.74 -10.78
C ALA A 12 9.97 5.61 -11.15
N PRO A 13 10.41 4.36 -11.44
CA PRO A 13 9.46 3.26 -11.71
C PRO A 13 8.50 2.99 -10.54
N VAL A 14 9.00 3.09 -9.31
CA VAL A 14 8.20 2.88 -8.09
C VAL A 14 7.18 4.01 -7.90
N ARG A 15 7.57 5.26 -8.19
CA ARG A 15 6.69 6.43 -8.10
C ARG A 15 5.57 6.37 -9.15
N VAL A 16 5.91 6.05 -10.39
CA VAL A 16 4.91 5.88 -11.46
C VAL A 16 3.94 4.76 -11.11
N TRP A 17 4.45 3.60 -10.71
CA TRP A 17 3.61 2.50 -10.24
C TRP A 17 2.68 2.92 -9.09
N HIS A 18 3.21 3.63 -8.09
CA HIS A 18 2.42 4.10 -6.96
C HIS A 18 1.27 5.00 -7.39
N TRP A 19 1.53 6.00 -8.25
CA TRP A 19 0.49 6.94 -8.68
C TRP A 19 -0.55 6.31 -9.58
N VAL A 20 -0.15 5.39 -10.48
CA VAL A 20 -1.11 4.60 -11.28
C VAL A 20 -2.04 3.80 -10.36
N ASN A 21 -1.48 3.16 -9.33
CA ASN A 21 -2.30 2.41 -8.37
C ASN A 21 -3.15 3.35 -7.50
N ALA A 22 -2.61 4.47 -7.00
CA ALA A 22 -3.36 5.39 -6.15
C ALA A 22 -4.63 5.92 -6.86
N VAL A 23 -4.48 6.38 -8.10
CA VAL A 23 -5.63 6.82 -8.93
C VAL A 23 -6.53 5.64 -9.28
N GLY A 24 -5.95 4.51 -9.68
CA GLY A 24 -6.69 3.30 -10.03
C GLY A 24 -7.56 2.81 -8.86
N PHE A 25 -7.02 2.74 -7.65
CA PHE A 25 -7.78 2.32 -6.46
C PHE A 25 -8.93 3.27 -6.12
N ILE A 26 -8.73 4.58 -6.23
CA ILE A 26 -9.82 5.56 -6.02
C ILE A 26 -10.97 5.29 -7.02
N ILE A 27 -10.64 5.12 -8.30
CA ILE A 27 -11.66 4.85 -9.33
C ILE A 27 -12.34 3.49 -9.08
N LEU A 28 -11.57 2.45 -8.74
CA LEU A 28 -12.11 1.12 -8.44
C LEU A 28 -13.01 1.12 -7.20
N ILE A 29 -12.70 1.91 -6.18
CA ILE A 29 -13.54 2.06 -5.00
C ILE A 29 -14.86 2.76 -5.37
N LEU A 30 -14.81 3.88 -6.09
CA LEU A 30 -16.00 4.62 -6.48
C LEU A 30 -16.92 3.78 -7.38
N THR A 31 -16.36 3.13 -8.40
CA THR A 31 -17.12 2.25 -9.28
C THR A 31 -17.61 0.99 -8.57
N GLY A 32 -16.80 0.44 -7.65
CA GLY A 32 -17.18 -0.70 -6.82
C GLY A 32 -18.35 -0.39 -5.87
N VAL A 33 -18.37 0.82 -5.28
CA VAL A 33 -19.52 1.32 -4.49
C VAL A 33 -20.77 1.40 -5.35
N GLN A 34 -20.68 2.02 -6.55
CA GLN A 34 -21.79 2.09 -7.49
C GLN A 34 -22.34 0.69 -7.86
N ILE A 35 -21.44 -0.26 -8.19
CA ILE A 35 -21.83 -1.63 -8.57
C ILE A 35 -22.48 -2.37 -7.39
N ARG A 36 -21.94 -2.22 -6.17
CA ARG A 36 -22.41 -2.94 -5.00
C ARG A 36 -23.70 -2.39 -4.42
N PHE A 37 -23.92 -1.07 -4.53
CA PHE A 37 -25.02 -0.33 -3.94
C PHE A 37 -25.83 0.43 -4.99
N ALA A 38 -26.05 -0.16 -6.16
CA ALA A 38 -26.68 0.48 -7.30
C ALA A 38 -28.11 1.04 -7.03
N GLU A 39 -28.80 0.49 -6.01
CA GLU A 39 -30.12 1.01 -5.60
C GLU A 39 -30.03 2.25 -4.69
N MET A 40 -28.87 2.51 -4.09
CA MET A 40 -28.66 3.58 -3.11
C MET A 40 -27.75 4.69 -3.62
N VAL A 41 -26.91 4.38 -4.59
CA VAL A 41 -25.88 5.27 -5.12
C VAL A 41 -26.05 5.40 -6.63
N ASP A 42 -26.20 6.62 -7.10
CA ASP A 42 -26.41 6.96 -8.52
C ASP A 42 -25.38 8.02 -8.96
N LEU A 43 -24.09 7.60 -9.02
CA LEU A 43 -23.00 8.45 -9.50
C LEU A 43 -22.84 8.34 -11.01
N PHE A 44 -23.05 7.13 -11.56
CA PHE A 44 -22.88 6.76 -12.96
C PHE A 44 -23.95 5.73 -13.34
N SER A 45 -24.20 5.52 -14.63
CA SER A 45 -24.97 4.34 -15.02
C SER A 45 -24.24 3.04 -14.57
N LEU A 46 -25.01 2.02 -14.19
CA LEU A 46 -24.43 0.75 -13.75
C LEU A 46 -23.52 0.13 -14.84
N GLU A 47 -23.91 0.28 -16.10
CA GLU A 47 -23.13 -0.22 -17.25
C GLU A 47 -21.78 0.48 -17.36
N GLU A 48 -21.74 1.81 -17.28
CA GLU A 48 -20.52 2.61 -17.30
C GLU A 48 -19.62 2.27 -16.10
N ALA A 49 -20.22 2.15 -14.91
CA ALA A 49 -19.47 1.77 -13.71
C ALA A 49 -18.79 0.41 -13.87
N ILE A 50 -19.49 -0.60 -14.43
CA ILE A 50 -18.90 -1.94 -14.68
C ILE A 50 -17.79 -1.85 -15.73
N GLN A 51 -17.99 -1.10 -16.82
CA GLN A 51 -16.97 -0.95 -17.86
C GLN A 51 -15.71 -0.29 -17.31
N VAL A 52 -15.83 0.84 -16.64
CA VAL A 52 -14.71 1.58 -16.04
C VAL A 52 -14.01 0.71 -14.98
N HIS A 53 -14.77 0.02 -14.12
CA HIS A 53 -14.21 -0.89 -13.11
C HIS A 53 -13.32 -1.96 -13.75
N ASN A 54 -13.80 -2.60 -14.81
CA ASN A 54 -13.05 -3.64 -15.52
C ASN A 54 -11.79 -3.07 -16.20
N TYR A 55 -11.88 -1.95 -16.93
CA TYR A 55 -10.73 -1.34 -17.58
C TYR A 55 -9.66 -0.92 -16.58
N VAL A 56 -10.04 -0.23 -15.51
CA VAL A 56 -9.09 0.19 -14.46
C VAL A 56 -8.53 -1.00 -13.71
N GLY A 57 -9.34 -2.05 -13.49
CA GLY A 57 -8.89 -3.32 -12.94
C GLY A 57 -7.75 -3.94 -13.75
N PHE A 58 -7.87 -3.98 -15.08
CA PHE A 58 -6.79 -4.46 -15.95
C PHE A 58 -5.56 -3.57 -15.92
N VAL A 59 -5.72 -2.24 -15.83
CA VAL A 59 -4.58 -1.31 -15.66
C VAL A 59 -3.84 -1.60 -14.36
N VAL A 60 -4.55 -1.82 -13.25
CA VAL A 60 -3.94 -2.17 -11.96
C VAL A 60 -3.25 -3.53 -12.01
N ILE A 61 -3.82 -4.54 -12.68
CA ILE A 61 -3.19 -5.85 -12.90
C ILE A 61 -1.88 -5.70 -13.71
N ALA A 62 -1.90 -4.92 -14.79
CA ALA A 62 -0.69 -4.64 -15.58
C ALA A 62 0.37 -3.91 -14.76
N ALA A 63 -0.03 -2.89 -13.99
CA ALA A 63 0.86 -2.16 -13.09
C ALA A 63 1.48 -3.07 -12.03
N TYR A 64 0.71 -4.01 -11.47
CA TYR A 64 1.22 -5.02 -10.55
C TYR A 64 2.26 -5.94 -11.23
N GLY A 65 2.02 -6.36 -12.46
CA GLY A 65 2.99 -7.11 -13.25
C GLY A 65 4.32 -6.37 -13.45
N LEU A 66 4.26 -5.06 -13.72
CA LEU A 66 5.45 -4.19 -13.80
C LEU A 66 6.18 -4.09 -12.45
N TRP A 67 5.44 -3.95 -11.34
CA TRP A 67 6.00 -3.95 -10.00
C TRP A 67 6.74 -5.26 -9.68
N VAL A 68 6.11 -6.41 -9.95
CA VAL A 68 6.74 -7.73 -9.78
C VAL A 68 8.02 -7.80 -10.59
N SER A 69 7.95 -7.46 -11.89
CA SER A 69 9.11 -7.50 -12.79
C SER A 69 10.26 -6.61 -12.31
N TYR A 70 9.94 -5.40 -11.83
CA TYR A 70 10.95 -4.47 -11.31
C TYR A 70 11.63 -5.02 -10.05
N TYR A 71 10.86 -5.43 -9.04
CA TYR A 71 11.43 -5.85 -7.76
C TYR A 71 12.15 -7.19 -7.81
N PHE A 72 11.66 -8.14 -8.61
CA PHE A 72 12.37 -9.40 -8.84
C PHE A 72 13.58 -9.21 -9.77
N GLY A 73 13.43 -8.46 -10.86
CA GLY A 73 14.53 -8.19 -11.80
C GLY A 73 15.69 -7.41 -11.19
N THR A 74 15.42 -6.51 -10.24
CA THR A 74 16.46 -5.74 -9.52
C THR A 74 16.93 -6.41 -8.22
N MET A 75 16.38 -7.58 -7.88
CA MET A 75 16.62 -8.29 -6.60
C MET A 75 16.31 -7.46 -5.34
N LYS A 76 15.57 -6.36 -5.47
CA LYS A 76 15.18 -5.46 -4.37
C LYS A 76 13.98 -5.94 -3.58
N ILE A 77 13.38 -7.06 -3.96
CA ILE A 77 12.19 -7.62 -3.30
C ILE A 77 12.40 -7.86 -1.78
N LYS A 78 13.65 -8.06 -1.37
CA LYS A 78 14.03 -8.33 0.03
C LYS A 78 13.63 -7.22 1.00
N ILE A 79 13.46 -5.96 0.54
CA ILE A 79 13.05 -4.84 1.40
C ILE A 79 11.68 -5.03 2.04
N TYR A 80 10.82 -5.87 1.44
CA TYR A 80 9.49 -6.18 1.97
C TYR A 80 9.50 -7.23 3.07
N PHE A 81 10.56 -8.05 3.17
CA PHE A 81 10.60 -9.16 4.12
C PHE A 81 11.34 -8.76 5.39
N PRO A 82 10.65 -8.77 6.55
CA PRO A 82 11.29 -8.45 7.82
C PRO A 82 12.30 -9.54 8.21
N ASN A 83 13.35 -9.15 8.93
CA ASN A 83 14.30 -10.09 9.49
C ASN A 83 13.60 -10.90 10.61
N PRO A 84 13.47 -12.24 10.49
CA PRO A 84 12.75 -13.05 11.47
C PRO A 84 13.31 -12.95 12.90
N ARG A 85 14.61 -12.67 13.04
CA ARG A 85 15.28 -12.63 14.35
C ARG A 85 15.00 -11.34 15.11
N THR A 86 14.79 -10.22 14.42
CA THR A 86 14.59 -8.91 15.04
C THR A 86 13.16 -8.40 14.89
N PHE A 87 12.33 -9.11 14.12
CA PHE A 87 10.96 -8.66 13.80
C PHE A 87 10.11 -8.33 15.03
N VAL A 88 10.05 -9.26 16.00
CA VAL A 88 9.17 -9.08 17.18
C VAL A 88 9.59 -7.88 18.02
N PRO A 89 10.88 -7.74 18.46
CA PRO A 89 11.29 -6.56 19.21
C PRO A 89 11.16 -5.26 18.41
N ASP A 90 11.43 -5.24 17.11
CA ASP A 90 11.29 -4.06 16.27
C ASP A 90 9.82 -3.65 16.10
N ALA A 91 8.93 -4.62 15.87
CA ALA A 91 7.50 -4.40 15.78
C ALA A 91 6.93 -3.86 17.11
N MET A 92 7.34 -4.43 18.25
CA MET A 92 6.89 -3.96 19.57
C MET A 92 7.34 -2.54 19.86
N ARG A 93 8.58 -2.18 19.51
CA ARG A 93 9.06 -0.79 19.62
C ARG A 93 8.23 0.16 18.78
N GLN A 94 7.90 -0.24 17.55
CA GLN A 94 7.10 0.59 16.65
C GLN A 94 5.64 0.72 17.11
N VAL A 95 5.03 -0.35 17.64
CA VAL A 95 3.68 -0.30 18.24
C VAL A 95 3.66 0.66 19.43
N LYS A 96 4.65 0.58 20.33
CA LYS A 96 4.76 1.49 21.48
C LYS A 96 4.90 2.94 21.02
N TYR A 97 5.73 3.19 20.00
CA TYR A 97 5.89 4.51 19.42
C TYR A 97 4.57 5.07 18.88
N TYR A 98 3.86 4.33 18.00
CA TYR A 98 2.59 4.79 17.46
C TYR A 98 1.46 4.88 18.50
N GLY A 99 1.47 4.04 19.53
CA GLY A 99 0.44 4.03 20.57
C GLY A 99 0.62 5.14 21.63
N SER A 100 1.86 5.58 21.88
CA SER A 100 2.12 6.58 22.94
C SER A 100 3.30 7.50 22.68
N GLY A 101 4.38 7.00 22.07
CA GLY A 101 5.63 7.76 21.91
C GLY A 101 5.46 8.99 21.03
N ILE A 102 4.73 8.86 19.91
CA ILE A 102 4.48 9.97 19.00
C ILE A 102 3.76 11.15 19.66
N PHE A 103 2.85 10.87 20.61
CA PHE A 103 2.13 11.91 21.36
C PHE A 103 2.97 12.56 22.47
N LYS A 104 4.10 11.94 22.82
CA LYS A 104 5.06 12.44 23.83
C LYS A 104 6.26 13.13 23.21
N GLY A 105 6.35 13.13 21.86
CA GLY A 105 7.52 13.65 21.14
C GLY A 105 8.75 12.73 21.19
N ASP A 106 8.55 11.42 21.50
CA ASP A 106 9.65 10.46 21.44
C ASP A 106 10.18 10.35 19.99
N PRO A 107 11.49 10.12 19.78
CA PRO A 107 12.05 9.92 18.45
C PRO A 107 11.50 8.64 17.81
N ASN A 108 11.31 8.67 16.47
CA ASN A 108 10.88 7.48 15.74
C ASN A 108 11.97 6.39 15.85
N PRO A 109 11.65 5.16 16.32
CA PRO A 109 12.63 4.09 16.47
C PRO A 109 13.15 3.53 15.13
N HIS A 110 12.54 3.94 14.01
CA HIS A 110 12.96 3.53 12.67
C HIS A 110 13.47 4.73 11.88
N THR A 111 14.71 4.64 11.40
CA THR A 111 15.30 5.60 10.46
C THR A 111 15.21 5.05 9.06
N MET A 112 14.57 5.77 8.15
CA MET A 112 14.41 5.37 6.76
C MET A 112 15.72 5.55 6.00
N THR A 113 16.16 4.49 5.29
CA THR A 113 17.28 4.52 4.35
C THR A 113 16.88 3.88 3.02
N PRO A 114 17.64 4.05 1.92
CA PRO A 114 17.33 3.40 0.65
C PRO A 114 17.24 1.87 0.74
N GLU A 115 18.02 1.26 1.64
CA GLU A 115 18.08 -0.20 1.88
C GLU A 115 17.04 -0.66 2.91
N ASN A 116 16.63 0.22 3.84
CA ASN A 116 15.69 -0.07 4.92
C ASN A 116 14.56 0.95 4.94
N LYS A 117 13.74 0.93 3.88
CA LYS A 117 12.64 1.88 3.67
C LYS A 117 11.49 1.74 4.66
N PHE A 118 11.23 0.52 5.10
CA PHE A 118 10.01 0.19 5.81
C PHE A 118 10.33 -0.29 7.23
N ASN A 119 9.62 0.22 8.20
CA ASN A 119 9.68 -0.35 9.55
C ASN A 119 9.06 -1.75 9.59
N ALA A 120 9.27 -2.49 10.69
CA ALA A 120 8.86 -3.88 10.80
C ALA A 120 7.34 -4.10 10.60
N LEU A 121 6.50 -3.17 11.07
CA LEU A 121 5.05 -3.24 10.88
C LEU A 121 4.66 -3.00 9.41
N GLN A 122 5.29 -2.01 8.77
CA GLN A 122 5.07 -1.72 7.35
C GLN A 122 5.51 -2.89 6.48
N GLN A 123 6.68 -3.50 6.74
CA GLN A 123 7.14 -4.68 6.01
C GLN A 123 6.12 -5.81 6.08
N LYS A 124 5.62 -6.14 7.28
CA LYS A 124 4.62 -7.20 7.47
C LYS A 124 3.30 -6.88 6.75
N ALA A 125 2.83 -5.63 6.87
CA ALA A 125 1.62 -5.18 6.18
C ALA A 125 1.77 -5.29 4.66
N TYR A 126 2.89 -4.81 4.10
CA TYR A 126 3.14 -4.86 2.66
C TYR A 126 3.32 -6.28 2.13
N VAL A 127 3.94 -7.20 2.89
CA VAL A 127 3.93 -8.62 2.50
C VAL A 127 2.50 -9.14 2.36
N GLY A 128 1.64 -8.89 3.35
CA GLY A 128 0.24 -9.30 3.27
C GLY A 128 -0.50 -8.68 2.09
N ILE A 129 -0.35 -7.36 1.90
CA ILE A 129 -1.03 -6.62 0.84
C ILE A 129 -0.53 -7.07 -0.54
N MET A 130 0.77 -7.08 -0.77
CA MET A 130 1.35 -7.28 -2.10
C MET A 130 1.35 -8.75 -2.54
N PHE A 131 1.43 -9.70 -1.63
CA PHE A 131 1.56 -11.12 -1.98
C PHE A 131 0.31 -11.95 -1.68
N VAL A 132 -0.65 -11.42 -0.91
CA VAL A 132 -1.87 -12.15 -0.56
C VAL A 132 -3.12 -11.39 -0.98
N PHE A 133 -3.37 -10.22 -0.42
CA PHE A 133 -4.66 -9.54 -0.57
C PHE A 133 -4.86 -8.95 -1.96
N LEU A 134 -3.84 -8.29 -2.53
CA LEU A 134 -3.92 -7.71 -3.85
C LEU A 134 -4.02 -8.78 -4.95
N PRO A 135 -3.19 -9.85 -4.97
CA PRO A 135 -3.42 -10.98 -5.88
C PRO A 135 -4.80 -11.63 -5.72
N ALA A 136 -5.29 -11.83 -4.50
CA ALA A 136 -6.63 -12.37 -4.28
C ALA A 136 -7.73 -11.45 -4.84
N GLN A 137 -7.60 -10.13 -4.66
CA GLN A 137 -8.52 -9.14 -5.24
C GLN A 137 -8.52 -9.20 -6.77
N MET A 138 -7.34 -9.31 -7.39
CA MET A 138 -7.20 -9.41 -8.84
C MET A 138 -7.79 -10.71 -9.38
N VAL A 139 -7.48 -11.85 -8.76
CA VAL A 139 -7.98 -13.17 -9.18
C VAL A 139 -9.49 -13.24 -9.05
N THR A 140 -10.05 -12.80 -7.92
CA THR A 140 -11.51 -12.79 -7.75
C THR A 140 -12.18 -11.84 -8.72
N GLY A 141 -11.60 -10.67 -9.01
CA GLY A 141 -12.07 -9.74 -10.03
C GLY A 141 -12.07 -10.35 -11.44
N LEU A 142 -11.00 -11.04 -11.83
CA LEU A 142 -10.92 -11.76 -13.12
C LEU A 142 -11.98 -12.85 -13.24
N PHE A 143 -12.25 -13.59 -12.17
CA PHE A 143 -13.29 -14.62 -12.14
C PHE A 143 -14.69 -14.00 -12.33
N LEU A 144 -14.97 -12.88 -11.64
CA LEU A 144 -16.24 -12.18 -11.77
C LEU A 144 -16.41 -11.49 -13.12
N TRP A 145 -15.31 -11.06 -13.77
CA TRP A 145 -15.36 -10.48 -15.11
C TRP A 145 -15.84 -11.49 -16.18
N ARG A 146 -15.47 -12.78 -16.06
CA ARG A 146 -15.82 -13.84 -17.04
C ARG A 146 -16.23 -15.13 -16.33
N VAL A 147 -17.34 -15.09 -15.58
CA VAL A 147 -17.83 -16.21 -14.76
C VAL A 147 -17.88 -17.54 -15.53
N LYS A 148 -18.47 -17.55 -16.73
CA LYS A 148 -18.56 -18.78 -17.57
C LYS A 148 -17.19 -19.33 -17.97
N ARG A 149 -16.19 -18.46 -18.17
CA ARG A 149 -14.84 -18.89 -18.57
C ARG A 149 -14.10 -19.56 -17.41
N PHE A 150 -14.38 -19.14 -16.18
CA PHE A 150 -13.72 -19.59 -14.97
C PHE A 150 -14.62 -20.46 -14.08
N GLU A 151 -15.72 -21.00 -14.61
CA GLU A 151 -16.75 -21.75 -13.89
C GLU A 151 -16.14 -22.84 -13.00
N ASN A 152 -15.28 -23.70 -13.55
CA ASN A 152 -14.65 -24.78 -12.80
C ASN A 152 -13.82 -24.31 -11.60
N TYR A 153 -13.10 -23.17 -11.73
CA TYR A 153 -12.32 -22.59 -10.62
C TYR A 153 -13.23 -21.94 -9.59
N ILE A 154 -14.29 -21.29 -10.05
CA ILE A 154 -15.29 -20.67 -9.20
C ILE A 154 -16.01 -21.73 -8.35
N ASP A 155 -16.40 -22.82 -8.95
CA ASP A 155 -17.08 -23.95 -8.26
C ASP A 155 -16.15 -24.60 -7.24
N LEU A 156 -14.86 -24.75 -7.56
CA LEU A 156 -13.85 -25.25 -6.61
C LEU A 156 -13.73 -24.36 -5.37
N LEU A 157 -13.95 -23.05 -5.53
CA LEU A 157 -13.94 -22.08 -4.41
C LEU A 157 -15.27 -21.97 -3.68
N GLY A 158 -16.31 -22.74 -4.06
CA GLY A 158 -17.61 -22.73 -3.44
C GLY A 158 -18.67 -21.87 -4.16
N GLY A 159 -18.44 -21.53 -5.42
CA GLY A 159 -19.38 -20.86 -6.30
C GLY A 159 -19.24 -19.33 -6.35
N VAL A 160 -20.00 -18.72 -7.26
CA VAL A 160 -19.94 -17.27 -7.53
C VAL A 160 -20.21 -16.43 -6.27
N LYS A 161 -21.10 -16.87 -5.40
CA LYS A 161 -21.43 -16.16 -4.15
C LYS A 161 -20.22 -16.02 -3.25
N ILE A 162 -19.44 -17.08 -3.08
CA ILE A 162 -18.23 -17.05 -2.24
C ILE A 162 -17.17 -16.15 -2.86
N VAL A 163 -16.90 -16.29 -4.16
CA VAL A 163 -15.92 -15.45 -4.88
C VAL A 163 -16.30 -13.97 -4.80
N SER A 164 -17.56 -13.63 -5.02
CA SER A 164 -18.08 -12.26 -4.89
C SER A 164 -17.95 -11.74 -3.46
N THR A 165 -18.26 -12.57 -2.47
CA THR A 165 -18.11 -12.18 -1.04
C THR A 165 -16.66 -11.87 -0.72
N ILE A 166 -15.72 -12.71 -1.14
CA ILE A 166 -14.27 -12.46 -0.93
C ILE A 166 -13.85 -11.15 -1.60
N HIS A 167 -14.26 -10.91 -2.85
CA HIS A 167 -13.94 -9.68 -3.58
C HIS A 167 -14.46 -8.43 -2.84
N VAL A 168 -15.68 -8.47 -2.34
CA VAL A 168 -16.30 -7.36 -1.58
C VAL A 168 -15.64 -7.20 -0.20
N MET A 169 -15.27 -8.27 0.50
CA MET A 169 -14.53 -8.19 1.76
C MET A 169 -13.16 -7.53 1.56
N LEU A 170 -12.46 -7.90 0.51
CA LEU A 170 -11.18 -7.28 0.15
C LEU A 170 -11.35 -5.81 -0.28
N PHE A 171 -12.45 -5.45 -0.96
CA PHE A 171 -12.78 -4.05 -1.23
C PHE A 171 -12.89 -3.23 0.05
N PHE A 172 -13.59 -3.70 1.09
CA PHE A 172 -13.67 -3.00 2.37
C PHE A 172 -12.29 -2.91 3.05
N PHE A 173 -11.51 -3.98 2.99
CA PHE A 173 -10.14 -3.97 3.50
C PHE A 173 -9.28 -2.91 2.81
N PHE A 174 -9.28 -2.84 1.47
CA PHE A 174 -8.48 -1.86 0.73
C PHE A 174 -9.00 -0.44 0.93
N THR A 175 -10.31 -0.25 1.07
CA THR A 175 -10.88 1.07 1.39
C THR A 175 -10.37 1.55 2.77
N ALA A 176 -10.45 0.72 3.80
CA ALA A 176 -9.92 1.04 5.12
C ALA A 176 -8.40 1.29 5.07
N PHE A 177 -7.67 0.45 4.33
CA PHE A 177 -6.22 0.60 4.14
C PHE A 177 -5.86 1.97 3.53
N ILE A 178 -6.59 2.46 2.52
CA ILE A 178 -6.32 3.77 1.90
C ILE A 178 -6.48 4.90 2.92
N PHE A 179 -7.52 4.89 3.76
CA PHE A 179 -7.69 5.90 4.81
C PHE A 179 -6.53 5.87 5.81
N VAL A 180 -6.14 4.68 6.29
CA VAL A 180 -5.00 4.54 7.20
C VAL A 180 -3.70 4.96 6.53
N HIS A 181 -3.48 4.56 5.27
CA HIS A 181 -2.30 4.92 4.49
C HIS A 181 -2.19 6.44 4.31
N PHE A 182 -3.30 7.10 3.95
CA PHE A 182 -3.34 8.56 3.81
C PHE A 182 -3.00 9.25 5.15
N TYR A 183 -3.61 8.80 6.25
CA TYR A 183 -3.30 9.33 7.57
C TYR A 183 -1.81 9.15 7.91
N LEU A 184 -1.27 7.93 7.75
CA LEU A 184 0.15 7.67 8.04
C LEU A 184 1.09 8.48 7.15
N SER A 185 0.70 8.82 5.92
CA SER A 185 1.51 9.66 5.03
C SER A 185 1.66 11.10 5.52
N THR A 186 0.79 11.55 6.44
CA THR A 186 0.89 12.89 7.06
C THR A 186 1.78 12.93 8.31
N LEU A 187 2.27 11.78 8.79
CA LEU A 187 3.09 11.67 10.00
C LEU A 187 4.60 11.82 9.75
N GLY A 188 5.00 12.48 8.67
CA GLY A 188 6.38 12.88 8.44
C GLY A 188 6.81 14.09 9.31
N HIS A 189 8.06 14.53 9.18
CA HIS A 189 8.56 15.75 9.87
C HIS A 189 7.75 17.02 9.49
N THR A 190 7.18 17.03 8.28
CA THR A 190 6.07 17.92 7.90
C THR A 190 4.92 17.10 7.33
N PRO A 191 3.65 17.59 7.41
CA PRO A 191 2.49 16.82 6.94
C PRO A 191 2.52 16.41 5.47
N LEU A 192 3.31 17.10 4.64
CA LEU A 192 3.43 16.82 3.21
C LEU A 192 4.79 16.23 2.81
N ALA A 193 5.69 15.91 3.77
CA ALA A 193 7.03 15.42 3.46
C ALA A 193 7.00 14.13 2.63
N HIS A 194 6.25 13.11 3.07
CA HIS A 194 6.14 11.85 2.36
C HIS A 194 5.43 12.00 1.01
N LEU A 195 4.41 12.86 0.92
CA LEU A 195 3.74 13.16 -0.34
C LEU A 195 4.72 13.79 -1.34
N LYS A 196 5.50 14.81 -0.90
CA LYS A 196 6.55 15.44 -1.72
C LYS A 196 7.60 14.43 -2.17
N ALA A 197 8.03 13.52 -1.28
CA ALA A 197 8.98 12.46 -1.61
C ALA A 197 8.44 11.50 -2.68
N MET A 198 7.14 11.21 -2.69
CA MET A 198 6.51 10.39 -3.73
C MET A 198 6.37 11.11 -5.09
N PHE A 199 6.52 12.43 -5.16
CA PHE A 199 6.61 13.16 -6.42
C PHE A 199 8.06 13.35 -6.87
N THR A 200 8.94 13.75 -5.97
CA THR A 200 10.34 14.11 -6.29
C THR A 200 11.29 12.91 -6.31
N GLY A 201 11.03 11.92 -5.47
CA GLY A 201 11.91 10.79 -5.20
C GLY A 201 12.86 11.02 -4.02
N TYR A 202 12.93 12.25 -3.51
CA TYR A 202 13.87 12.66 -2.46
C TYR A 202 13.14 12.91 -1.14
N GLU A 203 13.76 12.51 -0.05
CA GLU A 203 13.30 12.76 1.32
C GLU A 203 14.40 13.49 2.10
N GLU A 204 13.99 14.42 2.95
CA GLU A 204 14.88 15.17 3.84
C GLU A 204 15.27 14.26 5.01
N HIS A 205 16.57 14.07 5.20
CA HIS A 205 17.11 13.27 6.31
C HIS A 205 17.66 14.23 7.36
N HIS A 206 17.02 14.28 8.51
CA HIS A 206 17.54 14.97 9.68
C HIS A 206 18.50 14.01 10.41
N GLU A 207 19.79 14.32 10.43
CA GLU A 207 20.71 13.66 11.36
C GLU A 207 20.29 14.06 12.77
N PRO A 208 20.11 13.11 13.71
CA PRO A 208 19.91 13.46 15.10
C PRO A 208 21.14 14.28 15.58
N ALA A 209 20.89 15.39 16.25
CA ALA A 209 21.96 16.19 16.82
C ALA A 209 22.89 15.27 17.62
N PRO A 210 24.23 15.43 17.51
CA PRO A 210 25.17 14.62 18.29
C PRO A 210 24.80 14.76 19.77
N ALA A 211 24.67 13.60 20.44
CA ALA A 211 24.41 13.58 21.87
C ALA A 211 25.46 14.44 22.53
N ASP A 212 25.01 15.43 23.29
CA ASP A 212 25.89 16.35 24.01
C ASP A 212 26.77 15.51 24.97
N GLU A 213 28.05 15.33 24.64
CA GLU A 213 29.02 14.60 25.47
C GLU A 213 29.39 15.35 26.76
N THR A 214 28.64 16.40 27.10
CA THR A 214 28.89 17.21 28.30
C THR A 214 27.92 16.90 29.45
N SER A 215 27.85 15.64 29.86
CA SER A 215 27.34 15.28 31.19
C SER A 215 28.18 14.15 31.80
N VAL A 216 29.39 14.53 32.21
CA VAL A 216 30.18 13.80 33.20
C VAL A 216 30.17 14.57 34.50
#